data_2530e6ea24961a39851169ccc946c96b
#
_entry.id   2530e6ea24961a39851169ccc946c96b
#
_cell.length_a   1.000
_cell.length_b   1.000
_cell.length_c   1.000
_cell.angle_alpha   90.00
_cell.angle_beta   90.00
_cell.angle_gamma   90.00
#
_symmetry.space_group_name_H-M   'P 1'
#
loop_
_entity.id
_entity.type
_entity.pdbx_description
1 polymer ?
#
loop_
_entity_poly.entity_id
_entity_poly.type
_entity_poly.pdbx_seq_one_letter_code
_entity_poly.pdbx_strand_id
1 'polypeptide(L)'
;MADYIYTMEIRLTPDQSKGVNLVQEVARAAGITLYLTGGAIRDIISGFTIRDLDFTVQGNPLKLQKELEHAGATIAAADDDLKTLYLLLPGNVRAEISTARIERYEKVGKPPIISPATIIEDLRRRDFTVNAMALSLNPGSRGLLMDPFNGAADIEAKLIRVLHNYAFVEDPSRLIRAARFAARFHWPIEERTLARIESAKENNYIEYITDRAIGQEIEQLAYEDDPLHIVRVLEKEDWLKVLNPHWSTAKVDAAGLGQLIKTRQQMNQLGYTPDPSPAVLYFLTARLGDKDIADMRKLIPRKDLVAAWKDLEDNAKDLAKRLTGKEAATPSRTWKLLSEARQEMVLFLEVTAKQQAVAQKIKNFFGKWRQVQQKLPLLEMTELRITPQMPEYPKIAHDVFMLLLDGKLHSRTEILKFLKPLAPPPPPPPPPPPKRGRAAKAAAGAAHPAAVVAPAMGKKKSKGAPVSPLPQPAVKAEVAKAPDPPKAAKHTSPKKAAPEKRTASGKKKAKGKKAKRR
;
A
#
# COMPACT_ATOMS: atom_id res chain seq x y z
N MET A 1 23.04 10.98 -13.13
CA MET A 1 22.16 9.83 -13.41
C MET A 1 21.32 9.60 -12.16
N ALA A 2 20.00 9.53 -12.26
CA ALA A 2 19.15 9.32 -11.07
C ALA A 2 19.46 7.94 -10.45
N ASP A 3 19.61 7.91 -9.11
CA ASP A 3 19.79 6.65 -8.38
C ASP A 3 18.41 6.02 -8.11
N TYR A 4 17.98 5.20 -9.04
CA TYR A 4 16.68 4.53 -8.95
C TYR A 4 16.63 3.45 -7.85
N ILE A 5 17.78 2.89 -7.43
CA ILE A 5 17.82 1.97 -6.29
C ILE A 5 17.55 2.73 -5.00
N TYR A 6 18.24 3.84 -4.79
CA TYR A 6 17.99 4.68 -3.62
C TYR A 6 16.54 5.16 -3.59
N THR A 7 16.02 5.64 -4.76
CA THR A 7 14.62 6.05 -4.86
C THR A 7 13.66 4.91 -4.52
N MET A 8 13.90 3.71 -5.02
CA MET A 8 13.11 2.53 -4.69
C MET A 8 13.15 2.22 -3.18
N GLU A 9 14.34 2.18 -2.58
CA GLU A 9 14.52 1.82 -1.17
C GLU A 9 13.82 2.78 -0.21
N ILE A 10 13.81 4.08 -0.48
CA ILE A 10 13.09 5.07 0.36
C ILE A 10 11.58 5.10 0.12
N ARG A 11 11.11 4.58 -1.01
CA ARG A 11 9.69 4.57 -1.38
C ARG A 11 8.94 3.31 -0.96
N LEU A 12 9.65 2.19 -0.87
CA LEU A 12 9.10 0.92 -0.43
C LEU A 12 8.81 0.94 1.08
N THR A 13 7.69 0.36 1.47
CA THR A 13 7.45 0.05 2.89
C THR A 13 8.45 -1.03 3.37
N PRO A 14 8.68 -1.18 4.68
CA PRO A 14 9.56 -2.24 5.19
C PRO A 14 9.17 -3.64 4.72
N ASP A 15 7.88 -3.93 4.62
CA ASP A 15 7.41 -5.25 4.16
C ASP A 15 7.55 -5.41 2.64
N GLN A 16 7.33 -4.35 1.86
CA GLN A 16 7.63 -4.37 0.42
C GLN A 16 9.12 -4.58 0.16
N SER A 17 10.00 -3.92 0.93
CA SER A 17 11.45 -4.13 0.81
C SER A 17 11.87 -5.57 1.11
N LYS A 18 11.30 -6.18 2.18
CA LYS A 18 11.49 -7.60 2.46
C LYS A 18 10.99 -8.49 1.31
N GLY A 19 9.82 -8.15 0.74
CA GLY A 19 9.24 -8.86 -0.39
C GLY A 19 10.14 -8.81 -1.63
N VAL A 20 10.67 -7.63 -1.99
CA VAL A 20 11.64 -7.50 -3.09
C VAL A 20 12.87 -8.36 -2.86
N ASN A 21 13.45 -8.32 -1.66
CA ASN A 21 14.62 -9.11 -1.31
C ASN A 21 14.34 -10.61 -1.39
N LEU A 22 13.19 -11.07 -0.88
CA LEU A 22 12.76 -12.48 -0.94
C LEU A 22 12.70 -12.97 -2.40
N VAL A 23 12.00 -12.24 -3.26
CA VAL A 23 11.87 -12.63 -4.69
C VAL A 23 13.22 -12.58 -5.39
N GLN A 24 14.06 -11.59 -5.07
CA GLN A 24 15.41 -11.45 -5.64
C GLN A 24 16.32 -12.63 -5.24
N GLU A 25 16.28 -13.07 -3.99
CA GLU A 25 17.07 -14.22 -3.51
C GLU A 25 16.64 -15.52 -4.17
N VAL A 26 15.33 -15.77 -4.27
CA VAL A 26 14.78 -16.96 -4.94
C VAL A 26 15.15 -16.97 -6.42
N ALA A 27 14.98 -15.87 -7.14
CA ALA A 27 15.34 -15.77 -8.55
C ALA A 27 16.85 -15.96 -8.77
N ARG A 28 17.69 -15.37 -7.91
CA ARG A 28 19.16 -15.52 -7.95
C ARG A 28 19.59 -16.96 -7.72
N ALA A 29 18.99 -17.64 -6.73
CA ALA A 29 19.29 -19.05 -6.45
C ALA A 29 18.92 -19.97 -7.63
N ALA A 30 17.86 -19.63 -8.36
CA ALA A 30 17.42 -20.33 -9.57
C ALA A 30 18.19 -19.93 -10.86
N GLY A 31 19.11 -18.97 -10.78
CA GLY A 31 19.85 -18.46 -11.95
C GLY A 31 18.98 -17.70 -12.96
N ILE A 32 17.88 -17.10 -12.50
CA ILE A 32 16.90 -16.39 -13.33
C ILE A 32 17.10 -14.88 -13.19
N THR A 33 17.15 -14.16 -14.33
CA THR A 33 17.21 -12.70 -14.32
C THR A 33 15.88 -12.10 -13.91
N LEU A 34 15.92 -11.09 -13.03
CA LEU A 34 14.77 -10.45 -12.40
C LEU A 34 14.75 -8.95 -12.64
N TYR A 35 13.58 -8.45 -12.94
CA TYR A 35 13.31 -7.02 -13.12
C TYR A 35 12.07 -6.62 -12.32
N LEU A 36 12.11 -5.47 -11.65
CA LEU A 36 10.90 -4.80 -11.19
C LEU A 36 10.33 -4.01 -12.37
N THR A 37 9.02 -4.08 -12.62
CA THR A 37 8.43 -3.56 -13.87
C THR A 37 7.10 -2.86 -13.63
N GLY A 38 6.55 -2.28 -14.68
CA GLY A 38 5.15 -1.87 -14.75
C GLY A 38 4.75 -0.79 -13.75
N GLY A 39 3.63 -1.05 -13.07
CA GLY A 39 3.03 -0.14 -12.12
C GLY A 39 3.93 0.23 -10.96
N ALA A 40 4.72 -0.70 -10.47
CA ALA A 40 5.67 -0.45 -9.38
C ALA A 40 6.70 0.63 -9.75
N ILE A 41 7.29 0.56 -10.95
CA ILE A 41 8.28 1.56 -11.42
C ILE A 41 7.63 2.92 -11.64
N ARG A 42 6.45 2.95 -12.28
CA ARG A 42 5.68 4.20 -12.43
C ARG A 42 5.45 4.86 -11.08
N ASP A 43 4.96 4.11 -10.09
CA ASP A 43 4.59 4.66 -8.77
C ASP A 43 5.83 5.09 -7.97
N ILE A 44 6.98 4.41 -8.13
CA ILE A 44 8.28 4.84 -7.58
C ILE A 44 8.69 6.19 -8.15
N ILE A 45 8.64 6.37 -9.47
CA ILE A 45 9.11 7.59 -10.15
C ILE A 45 8.14 8.75 -9.93
N SER A 46 6.83 8.51 -10.04
CA SER A 46 5.80 9.55 -9.91
C SER A 46 5.53 10.00 -8.47
N GLY A 47 6.00 9.25 -7.48
CA GLY A 47 5.75 9.57 -6.08
C GLY A 47 4.41 9.05 -5.54
N PHE A 48 3.65 8.24 -6.29
CA PHE A 48 2.44 7.59 -5.82
C PHE A 48 2.74 6.45 -4.84
N THR A 49 1.73 6.03 -4.08
CA THR A 49 1.83 4.85 -3.22
C THR A 49 1.97 3.59 -4.08
N ILE A 50 3.01 2.80 -3.80
CA ILE A 50 3.24 1.53 -4.49
C ILE A 50 2.22 0.53 -3.96
N ARG A 51 1.35 0.02 -4.84
CA ARG A 51 0.26 -0.90 -4.46
C ARG A 51 0.68 -2.34 -4.54
N ASP A 52 1.35 -2.69 -5.63
CA ASP A 52 1.74 -4.04 -6.00
C ASP A 52 3.20 -4.05 -6.43
N LEU A 53 3.85 -5.19 -6.29
CA LEU A 53 5.19 -5.42 -6.81
C LEU A 53 5.10 -6.27 -8.06
N ASP A 54 5.29 -5.65 -9.22
CA ASP A 54 5.28 -6.35 -10.51
C ASP A 54 6.70 -6.75 -10.89
N PHE A 55 6.94 -8.04 -10.99
CA PHE A 55 8.23 -8.57 -11.43
C PHE A 55 8.11 -9.23 -12.81
N THR A 56 9.16 -9.08 -13.60
CA THR A 56 9.33 -9.81 -14.86
C THR A 56 10.61 -10.59 -14.82
N VAL A 57 10.57 -11.87 -15.22
CA VAL A 57 11.74 -12.75 -15.28
C VAL A 57 11.99 -13.22 -16.71
N GLN A 58 13.26 -13.36 -17.10
CA GLN A 58 13.61 -14.07 -18.32
C GLN A 58 13.74 -15.55 -17.99
N GLY A 59 12.63 -16.27 -18.15
CA GLY A 59 12.46 -17.66 -17.76
C GLY A 59 11.01 -17.99 -17.41
N ASN A 60 10.76 -19.20 -16.93
CA ASN A 60 9.43 -19.62 -16.49
C ASN A 60 9.28 -19.42 -14.97
N PRO A 61 8.49 -18.41 -14.50
CA PRO A 61 8.31 -18.13 -13.08
C PRO A 61 7.57 -19.25 -12.33
N LEU A 62 6.80 -20.10 -13.01
CA LEU A 62 6.08 -21.21 -12.38
C LEU A 62 7.07 -22.22 -11.73
N LYS A 63 8.30 -22.28 -12.20
CA LYS A 63 9.36 -23.10 -11.59
C LYS A 63 9.83 -22.57 -10.23
N LEU A 64 9.56 -21.30 -9.92
CA LEU A 64 9.93 -20.68 -8.63
C LEU A 64 8.89 -20.90 -7.54
N GLN A 65 7.74 -21.49 -7.87
CA GLN A 65 6.60 -21.58 -6.97
C GLN A 65 6.97 -22.21 -5.62
N LYS A 66 7.60 -23.38 -5.64
CA LYS A 66 7.93 -24.12 -4.40
C LYS A 66 8.93 -23.35 -3.52
N GLU A 67 9.92 -22.75 -4.12
CA GLU A 67 10.96 -21.98 -3.41
C GLU A 67 10.36 -20.70 -2.82
N LEU A 68 9.41 -20.05 -3.53
CA LEU A 68 8.68 -18.89 -3.02
C LEU A 68 7.79 -19.28 -1.84
N GLU A 69 7.07 -20.41 -1.90
CA GLU A 69 6.27 -20.95 -0.79
C GLU A 69 7.15 -21.28 0.43
N HIS A 70 8.30 -21.92 0.23
CA HIS A 70 9.28 -22.20 1.29
C HIS A 70 9.84 -20.91 1.92
N ALA A 71 10.01 -19.86 1.12
CA ALA A 71 10.45 -18.54 1.60
C ALA A 71 9.33 -17.76 2.31
N GLY A 72 8.11 -18.29 2.38
CA GLY A 72 6.98 -17.71 3.11
C GLY A 72 5.98 -16.93 2.25
N ALA A 73 6.07 -17.00 0.92
CA ALA A 73 5.05 -16.46 0.04
C ALA A 73 3.83 -17.40 -0.03
N THR A 74 2.65 -16.83 -0.27
CA THR A 74 1.42 -17.59 -0.57
C THR A 74 1.10 -17.41 -2.05
N ILE A 75 0.86 -18.52 -2.77
CA ILE A 75 0.44 -18.47 -4.17
C ILE A 75 -1.08 -18.23 -4.21
N ALA A 76 -1.50 -17.06 -4.65
CA ALA A 76 -2.90 -16.70 -4.81
C ALA A 76 -3.51 -17.30 -6.09
N ALA A 77 -2.72 -17.34 -7.18
CA ALA A 77 -3.08 -18.01 -8.43
C ALA A 77 -1.82 -18.27 -9.26
N ALA A 78 -1.90 -19.25 -10.16
CA ALA A 78 -0.91 -19.53 -11.20
C ALA A 78 -1.62 -19.55 -12.55
N ASP A 79 -1.03 -18.89 -13.54
CA ASP A 79 -1.52 -18.82 -14.90
C ASP A 79 -0.54 -19.53 -15.83
N ASP A 80 -0.92 -20.72 -16.25
CA ASP A 80 -0.10 -21.55 -17.14
C ASP A 80 -0.06 -21.01 -18.58
N ASP A 81 -1.11 -20.33 -19.03
CA ASP A 81 -1.17 -19.82 -20.39
C ASP A 81 -0.23 -18.62 -20.57
N LEU A 82 -0.24 -17.67 -19.62
CA LEU A 82 0.61 -16.47 -19.65
C LEU A 82 1.88 -16.60 -18.83
N LYS A 83 2.14 -17.77 -18.20
CA LYS A 83 3.30 -18.01 -17.34
C LYS A 83 3.47 -16.91 -16.30
N THR A 84 2.44 -16.78 -15.45
CA THR A 84 2.36 -15.72 -14.44
C THR A 84 1.99 -16.33 -13.09
N LEU A 85 2.68 -15.91 -12.02
CA LEU A 85 2.34 -16.20 -10.62
C LEU A 85 1.77 -14.94 -9.96
N TYR A 86 0.63 -15.08 -9.30
CA TYR A 86 0.05 -14.08 -8.41
C TYR A 86 0.36 -14.47 -6.97
N LEU A 87 0.98 -13.57 -6.22
CA LEU A 87 1.54 -13.85 -4.91
C LEU A 87 0.97 -12.94 -3.84
N LEU A 88 0.97 -13.46 -2.63
CA LEU A 88 0.89 -12.67 -1.40
C LEU A 88 2.18 -12.93 -0.61
N LEU A 89 3.06 -11.94 -0.55
CA LEU A 89 4.31 -11.98 0.19
C LEU A 89 4.08 -11.68 1.68
N PRO A 90 5.03 -12.01 2.59
CA PRO A 90 4.93 -11.66 4.00
C PRO A 90 4.59 -10.17 4.22
N GLY A 91 3.72 -9.88 5.19
CA GLY A 91 3.20 -8.53 5.42
C GLY A 91 2.03 -8.15 4.51
N ASN A 92 1.35 -9.14 3.89
CA ASN A 92 0.24 -8.95 2.96
C ASN A 92 0.60 -8.11 1.71
N VAL A 93 1.85 -8.17 1.29
CA VAL A 93 2.32 -7.47 0.09
C VAL A 93 1.91 -8.27 -1.15
N ARG A 94 1.06 -7.68 -1.98
CA ARG A 94 0.67 -8.28 -3.26
C ARG A 94 1.81 -8.18 -4.25
N ALA A 95 2.04 -9.27 -4.99
CA ALA A 95 3.04 -9.29 -6.05
C ALA A 95 2.59 -10.16 -7.24
N GLU A 96 3.14 -9.86 -8.38
CA GLU A 96 3.02 -10.65 -9.60
C GLU A 96 4.42 -10.95 -10.16
N ILE A 97 4.66 -12.19 -10.59
CA ILE A 97 5.88 -12.56 -11.32
C ILE A 97 5.47 -13.14 -12.66
N SER A 98 5.77 -12.42 -13.74
CA SER A 98 5.46 -12.85 -15.10
C SER A 98 6.73 -13.19 -15.90
N THR A 99 6.59 -14.05 -16.91
CA THR A 99 7.66 -14.27 -17.88
C THR A 99 7.80 -13.10 -18.84
N ALA A 100 9.02 -12.72 -19.18
CA ALA A 100 9.28 -11.84 -20.31
C ALA A 100 8.85 -12.55 -21.59
N ARG A 101 7.93 -11.93 -22.35
CA ARG A 101 7.30 -12.58 -23.51
C ARG A 101 6.94 -11.60 -24.62
N ILE A 102 6.87 -12.11 -25.83
CA ILE A 102 6.17 -11.48 -26.95
C ILE A 102 4.75 -12.04 -26.99
N GLU A 103 3.78 -11.19 -27.27
CA GLU A 103 2.39 -11.55 -27.49
C GLU A 103 2.03 -11.29 -28.96
N ARG A 104 1.53 -12.32 -29.65
CA ARG A 104 1.02 -12.20 -31.02
C ARG A 104 -0.47 -12.45 -31.04
N TYR A 105 -1.22 -11.44 -31.43
CA TYR A 105 -2.66 -11.48 -31.57
C TYR A 105 -3.03 -11.86 -33.00
N GLU A 106 -3.63 -13.02 -33.18
CA GLU A 106 -4.08 -13.47 -34.52
C GLU A 106 -5.41 -12.83 -34.91
N LYS A 107 -6.26 -12.56 -33.93
CA LYS A 107 -7.58 -11.91 -34.10
C LYS A 107 -7.90 -11.08 -32.87
N VAL A 108 -8.65 -9.99 -33.09
CA VAL A 108 -9.20 -9.17 -31.99
C VAL A 108 -10.04 -10.05 -31.05
N GLY A 109 -9.90 -9.87 -29.75
CA GLY A 109 -10.65 -10.61 -28.73
C GLY A 109 -10.26 -12.09 -28.55
N LYS A 110 -9.14 -12.53 -29.12
CA LYS A 110 -8.59 -13.84 -28.85
C LYS A 110 -7.37 -13.74 -27.93
N PRO A 111 -7.13 -14.74 -27.06
CA PRO A 111 -5.91 -14.79 -26.27
C PRO A 111 -4.69 -14.73 -27.18
N PRO A 112 -3.62 -14.03 -26.78
CA PRO A 112 -2.40 -13.99 -27.55
C PRO A 112 -1.66 -15.32 -27.51
N ILE A 113 -0.95 -15.63 -28.59
CA ILE A 113 0.08 -16.65 -28.60
C ILE A 113 1.33 -16.03 -27.99
N ILE A 114 1.84 -16.63 -26.92
CA ILE A 114 3.04 -16.14 -26.24
C ILE A 114 4.29 -16.90 -26.69
N SER A 115 5.42 -16.18 -26.75
CA SER A 115 6.76 -16.75 -26.89
C SER A 115 7.75 -16.06 -25.95
N PRO A 116 8.75 -16.79 -25.43
CA PRO A 116 9.79 -16.19 -24.57
C PRO A 116 10.48 -15.03 -25.28
N ALA A 117 10.83 -14.00 -24.51
CA ALA A 117 11.43 -12.78 -25.02
C ALA A 117 12.48 -12.20 -24.08
N THR A 118 13.21 -11.21 -24.58
CA THR A 118 14.02 -10.31 -23.76
C THR A 118 13.13 -9.32 -23.02
N ILE A 119 13.67 -8.70 -21.97
CA ILE A 119 12.92 -7.66 -21.24
C ILE A 119 12.52 -6.47 -22.14
N ILE A 120 13.37 -6.08 -23.08
CA ILE A 120 13.06 -4.97 -24.01
C ILE A 120 11.90 -5.33 -24.95
N GLU A 121 11.80 -6.56 -25.39
CA GLU A 121 10.66 -7.03 -26.19
C GLU A 121 9.38 -7.13 -25.35
N ASP A 122 9.49 -7.57 -24.09
CA ASP A 122 8.35 -7.57 -23.17
C ASP A 122 7.80 -6.17 -22.92
N LEU A 123 8.65 -5.15 -22.78
CA LEU A 123 8.20 -3.79 -22.60
C LEU A 123 7.39 -3.25 -23.80
N ARG A 124 7.63 -3.74 -25.02
CA ARG A 124 6.92 -3.32 -26.25
C ARG A 124 5.45 -3.76 -26.31
N ARG A 125 5.08 -4.88 -25.66
CA ARG A 125 3.71 -5.40 -25.68
C ARG A 125 2.79 -4.73 -24.67
N ARG A 126 3.34 -3.91 -23.75
CA ARG A 126 2.58 -3.29 -22.67
C ARG A 126 1.59 -2.25 -23.20
N ASP A 127 0.80 -1.68 -22.29
CA ASP A 127 -0.29 -0.77 -22.62
C ASP A 127 0.16 0.67 -22.88
N PHE A 128 0.76 1.30 -21.85
CA PHE A 128 1.14 2.71 -21.86
C PHE A 128 2.62 2.88 -21.56
N THR A 129 3.21 3.97 -22.08
CA THR A 129 4.63 4.29 -21.87
C THR A 129 5.02 4.30 -20.41
N VAL A 130 4.16 4.86 -19.54
CA VAL A 130 4.37 4.94 -18.09
C VAL A 130 4.42 3.58 -17.37
N ASN A 131 3.94 2.52 -18.02
CA ASN A 131 3.99 1.14 -17.52
C ASN A 131 5.02 0.28 -18.27
N ALA A 132 5.71 0.84 -19.27
CA ALA A 132 6.65 0.11 -20.13
C ALA A 132 8.11 0.38 -19.74
N MET A 133 8.37 0.33 -18.45
CA MET A 133 9.70 0.52 -17.84
C MET A 133 10.07 -0.69 -16.99
N ALA A 134 11.37 -0.96 -16.87
CA ALA A 134 11.91 -2.01 -16.03
C ALA A 134 13.16 -1.55 -15.27
N LEU A 135 13.26 -1.91 -14.00
CA LEU A 135 14.44 -1.70 -13.16
C LEU A 135 15.13 -3.04 -12.92
N SER A 136 16.39 -3.16 -13.31
CA SER A 136 17.14 -4.38 -13.07
C SER A 136 17.44 -4.59 -11.59
N LEU A 137 17.14 -5.82 -11.12
CA LEU A 137 17.49 -6.27 -9.77
C LEU A 137 18.67 -7.26 -9.78
N ASN A 138 19.31 -7.46 -10.94
CA ASN A 138 20.38 -8.43 -11.12
C ASN A 138 21.73 -7.86 -10.64
N PRO A 139 22.64 -8.66 -10.04
CA PRO A 139 23.86 -8.15 -9.42
C PRO A 139 24.73 -7.28 -10.34
N GLY A 140 24.90 -7.66 -11.62
CA GLY A 140 25.74 -6.94 -12.58
C GLY A 140 25.12 -5.65 -13.16
N SER A 141 23.80 -5.44 -12.99
CA SER A 141 23.04 -4.31 -13.57
C SER A 141 22.01 -3.72 -12.62
N ARG A 142 22.17 -3.98 -11.33
CA ARG A 142 21.22 -3.49 -10.31
C ARG A 142 21.07 -1.97 -10.38
N GLY A 143 19.83 -1.52 -10.49
CA GLY A 143 19.51 -0.08 -10.58
C GLY A 143 19.50 0.49 -11.98
N LEU A 144 19.83 -0.31 -13.00
CA LEU A 144 19.72 0.14 -14.39
C LEU A 144 18.21 0.22 -14.76
N LEU A 145 17.75 1.42 -15.06
CA LEU A 145 16.41 1.67 -15.60
C LEU A 145 16.45 1.44 -17.11
N MET A 146 15.55 0.61 -17.60
CA MET A 146 15.26 0.41 -19.01
C MET A 146 13.94 1.09 -19.34
N ASP A 147 14.01 2.14 -20.13
CA ASP A 147 12.87 2.96 -20.57
C ASP A 147 12.94 3.24 -22.08
N PRO A 148 12.68 2.22 -22.90
CA PRO A 148 12.82 2.35 -24.36
C PRO A 148 11.74 3.23 -25.00
N PHE A 149 10.69 3.61 -24.26
CA PHE A 149 9.53 4.36 -24.75
C PHE A 149 9.37 5.72 -24.08
N ASN A 150 10.37 6.19 -23.33
CA ASN A 150 10.36 7.47 -22.61
C ASN A 150 9.20 7.61 -21.61
N GLY A 151 8.85 6.52 -20.91
CA GLY A 151 7.81 6.52 -19.88
C GLY A 151 8.11 7.48 -18.73
N ALA A 152 9.37 7.65 -18.35
CA ALA A 152 9.78 8.61 -17.34
C ALA A 152 9.48 10.06 -17.76
N ALA A 153 9.67 10.42 -19.03
CA ALA A 153 9.31 11.73 -19.55
C ALA A 153 7.79 11.95 -19.57
N ASP A 154 7.00 10.93 -19.90
CA ASP A 154 5.54 11.02 -19.85
C ASP A 154 5.02 11.10 -18.39
N ILE A 155 5.70 10.51 -17.41
CA ILE A 155 5.41 10.72 -15.98
C ILE A 155 5.66 12.16 -15.58
N GLU A 156 6.79 12.74 -15.98
CA GLU A 156 7.13 14.14 -15.69
C GLU A 156 6.13 15.10 -16.34
N ALA A 157 5.74 14.81 -17.60
CA ALA A 157 4.70 15.54 -18.32
C ALA A 157 3.27 15.27 -17.79
N LYS A 158 3.10 14.31 -16.88
CA LYS A 158 1.81 13.85 -16.37
C LYS A 158 0.86 13.46 -17.50
N LEU A 159 1.27 12.58 -18.39
CA LEU A 159 0.59 12.27 -19.63
C LEU A 159 0.37 10.75 -19.77
N ILE A 160 -0.82 10.34 -20.23
CA ILE A 160 -1.12 8.95 -20.57
C ILE A 160 -0.98 8.78 -22.08
N ARG A 161 0.02 7.99 -22.48
CA ARG A 161 0.35 7.71 -23.89
C ARG A 161 0.37 6.21 -24.14
N VAL A 162 -0.32 5.76 -25.17
CA VAL A 162 -0.29 4.37 -25.63
C VAL A 162 1.00 4.08 -26.42
N LEU A 163 1.51 2.86 -26.33
CA LEU A 163 2.81 2.51 -26.92
C LEU A 163 2.82 2.49 -28.45
N HIS A 164 1.76 2.00 -29.08
CA HIS A 164 1.70 1.85 -30.55
C HIS A 164 0.26 1.94 -31.10
N ASN A 165 0.16 2.02 -32.43
CA ASN A 165 -1.11 2.31 -33.12
C ASN A 165 -2.17 1.21 -32.97
N TYR A 166 -1.75 -0.04 -32.80
CA TYR A 166 -2.66 -1.21 -32.74
C TYR A 166 -3.04 -1.60 -31.31
N ALA A 167 -2.61 -0.85 -30.31
CA ALA A 167 -2.77 -1.21 -28.91
C ALA A 167 -4.22 -1.52 -28.51
N PHE A 168 -5.21 -0.76 -29.00
CA PHE A 168 -6.63 -0.96 -28.71
C PHE A 168 -7.29 -2.05 -29.56
N VAL A 169 -6.66 -2.42 -30.68
CA VAL A 169 -7.07 -3.55 -31.52
C VAL A 169 -6.60 -4.87 -30.91
N GLU A 170 -5.36 -4.90 -30.43
CA GLU A 170 -4.78 -6.07 -29.79
C GLU A 170 -5.48 -6.41 -28.49
N ASP A 171 -5.65 -5.42 -27.63
CA ASP A 171 -6.31 -5.57 -26.34
C ASP A 171 -7.31 -4.41 -26.09
N PRO A 172 -8.60 -4.60 -26.41
CA PRO A 172 -9.62 -3.58 -26.21
C PRO A 172 -9.83 -3.14 -24.75
N SER A 173 -9.42 -3.95 -23.76
CA SER A 173 -9.48 -3.56 -22.34
C SER A 173 -8.65 -2.32 -22.03
N ARG A 174 -7.66 -2.01 -22.86
CA ARG A 174 -6.83 -0.81 -22.73
C ARG A 174 -7.65 0.49 -22.89
N LEU A 175 -8.85 0.44 -23.49
CA LEU A 175 -9.80 1.57 -23.53
C LEU A 175 -10.31 1.90 -22.12
N ILE A 176 -10.76 0.89 -21.39
CA ILE A 176 -11.21 1.02 -20.00
C ILE A 176 -10.04 1.45 -19.11
N ARG A 177 -8.88 0.83 -19.33
CA ARG A 177 -7.64 1.11 -18.56
C ARG A 177 -7.14 2.54 -18.77
N ALA A 178 -7.24 3.09 -19.99
CA ALA A 178 -6.91 4.49 -20.29
C ALA A 178 -7.78 5.45 -19.47
N ALA A 179 -9.10 5.25 -19.49
CA ALA A 179 -10.05 6.06 -18.71
C ALA A 179 -9.78 5.95 -17.20
N ARG A 180 -9.52 4.73 -16.70
CA ARG A 180 -9.21 4.47 -15.29
C ARG A 180 -7.90 5.15 -14.87
N PHE A 181 -6.83 5.07 -15.65
CA PHE A 181 -5.57 5.74 -15.34
C PHE A 181 -5.67 7.26 -15.42
N ALA A 182 -6.34 7.81 -16.44
CA ALA A 182 -6.57 9.24 -16.53
C ALA A 182 -7.32 9.77 -15.29
N ALA A 183 -8.35 9.04 -14.85
CA ALA A 183 -9.10 9.39 -13.65
C ALA A 183 -8.26 9.21 -12.36
N ARG A 184 -7.53 8.10 -12.23
CA ARG A 184 -6.70 7.80 -11.05
C ARG A 184 -5.59 8.81 -10.80
N PHE A 185 -4.87 9.19 -11.87
CA PHE A 185 -3.71 10.08 -11.76
C PHE A 185 -4.07 11.55 -11.96
N HIS A 186 -5.29 11.84 -12.42
CA HIS A 186 -5.69 13.17 -12.89
C HIS A 186 -4.75 13.69 -14.00
N TRP A 187 -4.32 12.77 -14.88
CA TRP A 187 -3.45 13.08 -16.01
C TRP A 187 -4.27 13.06 -17.31
N PRO A 188 -4.06 14.03 -18.21
CA PRO A 188 -4.68 13.98 -19.52
C PRO A 188 -4.16 12.82 -20.35
N ILE A 189 -5.00 12.37 -21.28
CA ILE A 189 -4.59 11.42 -22.32
C ILE A 189 -3.98 12.24 -23.48
N GLU A 190 -2.87 11.74 -24.02
CA GLU A 190 -2.17 12.37 -25.15
C GLU A 190 -3.08 12.42 -26.39
N GLU A 191 -3.00 13.52 -27.16
CA GLU A 191 -3.89 13.83 -28.28
C GLU A 191 -3.96 12.69 -29.33
N ARG A 192 -2.81 12.13 -29.73
CA ARG A 192 -2.79 11.00 -30.66
C ARG A 192 -3.39 9.73 -30.07
N THR A 193 -3.27 9.53 -28.78
CA THR A 193 -3.88 8.44 -28.04
C THR A 193 -5.40 8.63 -27.99
N LEU A 194 -5.88 9.86 -27.76
CA LEU A 194 -7.32 10.18 -27.83
C LEU A 194 -7.88 9.88 -29.22
N ALA A 195 -7.20 10.31 -30.30
CA ALA A 195 -7.63 10.02 -31.67
C ALA A 195 -7.76 8.50 -31.93
N ARG A 196 -6.85 7.68 -31.34
CA ARG A 196 -6.93 6.21 -31.43
C ARG A 196 -8.08 5.63 -30.61
N ILE A 197 -8.38 6.21 -29.44
CA ILE A 197 -9.53 5.83 -28.62
C ILE A 197 -10.83 6.09 -29.41
N GLU A 198 -10.97 7.26 -30.02
CA GLU A 198 -12.16 7.57 -30.83
C GLU A 198 -12.29 6.62 -32.02
N SER A 199 -11.20 6.36 -32.75
CA SER A 199 -11.22 5.37 -33.82
C SER A 199 -11.59 3.97 -33.33
N ALA A 200 -11.13 3.57 -32.14
CA ALA A 200 -11.49 2.27 -31.56
C ALA A 200 -12.96 2.22 -31.13
N LYS A 201 -13.55 3.32 -30.66
CA LYS A 201 -14.99 3.45 -30.38
C LYS A 201 -15.82 3.36 -31.67
N GLU A 202 -15.43 4.10 -32.71
CA GLU A 202 -16.10 4.07 -34.02
C GLU A 202 -16.13 2.66 -34.64
N ASN A 203 -15.07 1.87 -34.42
CA ASN A 203 -14.98 0.49 -34.89
C ASN A 203 -15.51 -0.55 -33.89
N ASN A 204 -16.08 -0.14 -32.76
CA ASN A 204 -16.67 -0.99 -31.73
C ASN A 204 -15.70 -2.08 -31.23
N TYR A 205 -14.38 -1.81 -31.15
CA TYR A 205 -13.41 -2.82 -30.71
C TYR A 205 -13.67 -3.32 -29.30
N ILE A 206 -14.33 -2.54 -28.45
CA ILE A 206 -14.68 -2.93 -27.08
C ILE A 206 -15.57 -4.18 -27.00
N GLU A 207 -16.35 -4.47 -28.04
CA GLU A 207 -17.20 -5.67 -28.09
C GLU A 207 -16.37 -6.97 -28.13
N TYR A 208 -15.09 -6.88 -28.47
CA TYR A 208 -14.16 -8.00 -28.50
C TYR A 208 -13.35 -8.15 -27.20
N ILE A 209 -13.69 -7.43 -26.13
CA ILE A 209 -13.03 -7.60 -24.83
C ILE A 209 -13.24 -9.02 -24.30
N THR A 210 -12.20 -9.63 -23.76
CA THR A 210 -12.29 -11.00 -23.24
C THR A 210 -12.84 -11.00 -21.80
N ASP A 211 -13.52 -12.08 -21.42
CA ASP A 211 -13.99 -12.31 -20.04
C ASP A 211 -12.88 -12.16 -19.00
N ARG A 212 -11.68 -12.63 -19.34
CA ARG A 212 -10.49 -12.48 -18.51
C ARG A 212 -10.14 -10.99 -18.28
N ALA A 213 -10.13 -10.20 -19.34
CA ALA A 213 -9.81 -8.79 -19.28
C ALA A 213 -10.88 -8.00 -18.50
N ILE A 214 -12.16 -8.35 -18.67
CA ILE A 214 -13.25 -7.83 -17.84
C ILE A 214 -13.00 -8.13 -16.38
N GLY A 215 -12.68 -9.38 -16.04
CA GLY A 215 -12.40 -9.78 -14.66
C GLY A 215 -11.20 -9.04 -14.04
N GLN A 216 -10.14 -8.82 -14.81
CA GLN A 216 -8.98 -8.03 -14.38
C GLN A 216 -9.35 -6.56 -14.12
N GLU A 217 -10.14 -5.92 -14.97
CA GLU A 217 -10.55 -4.53 -14.76
C GLU A 217 -11.50 -4.39 -13.55
N ILE A 218 -12.42 -5.34 -13.32
CA ILE A 218 -13.25 -5.40 -12.10
C ILE A 218 -12.36 -5.56 -10.86
N GLU A 219 -11.37 -6.44 -10.91
CA GLU A 219 -10.40 -6.63 -9.83
C GLU A 219 -9.66 -5.32 -9.51
N GLN A 220 -9.19 -4.62 -10.54
CA GLN A 220 -8.45 -3.37 -10.35
C GLN A 220 -9.27 -2.27 -9.68
N LEU A 221 -10.60 -2.23 -9.88
CA LEU A 221 -11.48 -1.29 -9.18
C LEU A 221 -11.47 -1.49 -7.66
N ALA A 222 -11.27 -2.72 -7.19
CA ALA A 222 -11.17 -3.03 -5.76
C ALA A 222 -9.96 -2.37 -5.09
N TYR A 223 -8.93 -2.10 -5.86
CA TYR A 223 -7.66 -1.57 -5.37
C TYR A 223 -7.50 -0.06 -5.58
N GLU A 224 -8.48 0.63 -6.18
CA GLU A 224 -8.42 2.07 -6.38
C GLU A 224 -8.57 2.85 -5.06
N ASP A 225 -7.87 3.99 -4.94
CA ASP A 225 -7.95 4.84 -3.74
C ASP A 225 -9.25 5.64 -3.70
N ASP A 226 -9.76 6.05 -4.86
CA ASP A 226 -11.09 6.64 -5.03
C ASP A 226 -11.92 5.85 -6.06
N PRO A 227 -12.39 4.65 -5.69
CA PRO A 227 -13.13 3.79 -6.61
C PRO A 227 -14.45 4.41 -7.07
N LEU A 228 -15.07 5.28 -6.27
CA LEU A 228 -16.31 5.96 -6.65
C LEU A 228 -16.08 6.95 -7.80
N HIS A 229 -14.98 7.71 -7.74
CA HIS A 229 -14.60 8.60 -8.83
C HIS A 229 -14.35 7.83 -10.13
N ILE A 230 -13.58 6.75 -10.04
CA ILE A 230 -13.28 5.89 -11.20
C ILE A 230 -14.57 5.35 -11.82
N VAL A 231 -15.48 4.77 -11.02
CA VAL A 231 -16.75 4.21 -11.52
C VAL A 231 -17.61 5.27 -12.21
N ARG A 232 -17.63 6.51 -11.68
CA ARG A 232 -18.33 7.65 -12.33
C ARG A 232 -17.73 7.99 -13.70
N VAL A 233 -16.41 8.00 -13.80
CA VAL A 233 -15.73 8.24 -15.08
C VAL A 233 -16.02 7.11 -16.07
N LEU A 234 -15.94 5.85 -15.64
CA LEU A 234 -16.26 4.70 -16.48
C LEU A 234 -17.72 4.68 -16.92
N GLU A 235 -18.66 5.10 -16.07
CA GLU A 235 -20.07 5.23 -16.45
C GLU A 235 -20.29 6.32 -17.51
N LYS A 236 -19.63 7.48 -17.35
CA LYS A 236 -19.70 8.59 -18.31
C LYS A 236 -19.20 8.20 -19.70
N GLU A 237 -18.23 7.31 -19.77
CA GLU A 237 -17.63 6.80 -21.01
C GLU A 237 -18.32 5.50 -21.51
N ASP A 238 -19.44 5.09 -20.91
CA ASP A 238 -20.18 3.84 -21.14
C ASP A 238 -19.37 2.53 -20.90
N TRP A 239 -18.17 2.62 -20.32
CA TRP A 239 -17.34 1.45 -20.04
C TRP A 239 -17.83 0.59 -18.87
N LEU A 240 -18.57 1.16 -17.93
CA LEU A 240 -19.08 0.42 -16.79
C LEU A 240 -20.04 -0.71 -17.19
N LYS A 241 -20.86 -0.47 -18.24
CA LYS A 241 -21.78 -1.47 -18.79
C LYS A 241 -21.05 -2.62 -19.49
N VAL A 242 -19.85 -2.38 -19.98
CA VAL A 242 -18.99 -3.43 -20.55
C VAL A 242 -18.52 -4.39 -19.47
N LEU A 243 -18.24 -3.89 -18.27
CA LEU A 243 -17.85 -4.73 -17.13
C LEU A 243 -19.02 -5.55 -16.59
N ASN A 244 -20.22 -4.97 -16.54
CA ASN A 244 -21.49 -5.66 -16.27
C ASN A 244 -22.65 -4.81 -16.80
N PRO A 245 -23.56 -5.37 -17.62
CA PRO A 245 -24.64 -4.62 -18.28
C PRO A 245 -25.59 -3.89 -17.32
N HIS A 246 -25.73 -4.40 -16.08
CA HIS A 246 -26.61 -3.84 -15.07
C HIS A 246 -25.90 -2.90 -14.10
N TRP A 247 -24.59 -2.70 -14.26
CA TRP A 247 -23.81 -1.87 -13.35
C TRP A 247 -23.94 -0.39 -13.69
N SER A 248 -24.22 0.40 -12.67
CA SER A 248 -24.27 1.87 -12.74
C SER A 248 -23.89 2.47 -11.39
N THR A 249 -23.58 3.74 -11.35
CA THR A 249 -23.30 4.45 -10.09
C THR A 249 -24.48 4.46 -9.13
N ALA A 250 -25.73 4.36 -9.64
CA ALA A 250 -26.94 4.21 -8.82
C ALA A 250 -26.98 2.89 -8.03
N LYS A 251 -26.23 1.88 -8.46
CA LYS A 251 -26.12 0.57 -7.80
C LYS A 251 -25.05 0.55 -6.70
N VAL A 252 -24.20 1.58 -6.62
CA VAL A 252 -23.15 1.72 -5.63
C VAL A 252 -23.71 2.25 -4.32
N ASP A 253 -23.29 1.71 -3.19
CA ASP A 253 -23.45 2.36 -1.90
C ASP A 253 -22.31 3.38 -1.68
N ALA A 254 -22.51 4.57 -2.23
CA ALA A 254 -21.52 5.65 -2.17
C ALA A 254 -21.25 6.13 -0.73
N ALA A 255 -22.26 6.07 0.14
CA ALA A 255 -22.12 6.50 1.54
C ALA A 255 -21.25 5.49 2.33
N GLY A 256 -21.56 4.19 2.20
CA GLY A 256 -20.78 3.12 2.81
C GLY A 256 -19.34 3.11 2.31
N LEU A 257 -19.13 3.28 1.00
CA LEU A 257 -17.80 3.35 0.39
C LEU A 257 -16.99 4.54 0.91
N GLY A 258 -17.59 5.74 1.00
CA GLY A 258 -16.94 6.93 1.54
C GLY A 258 -16.56 6.75 3.02
N GLN A 259 -17.43 6.12 3.81
CA GLN A 259 -17.12 5.80 5.21
C GLN A 259 -16.00 4.75 5.32
N LEU A 260 -15.97 3.75 4.45
CA LEU A 260 -14.91 2.72 4.39
C LEU A 260 -13.53 3.37 4.17
N ILE A 261 -13.42 4.25 3.17
CA ILE A 261 -12.17 4.94 2.85
C ILE A 261 -11.70 5.78 4.04
N LYS A 262 -12.61 6.54 4.65
CA LYS A 262 -12.32 7.37 5.82
C LYS A 262 -11.86 6.53 7.02
N THR A 263 -12.55 5.43 7.30
CA THR A 263 -12.22 4.53 8.41
C THR A 263 -10.87 3.85 8.18
N ARG A 264 -10.58 3.42 6.94
CA ARG A 264 -9.26 2.87 6.57
C ARG A 264 -8.15 3.88 6.83
N GLN A 265 -8.32 5.14 6.43
CA GLN A 265 -7.33 6.19 6.69
C GLN A 265 -7.08 6.39 8.20
N GLN A 266 -8.13 6.37 9.02
CA GLN A 266 -8.01 6.43 10.47
C GLN A 266 -7.27 5.21 11.03
N MET A 267 -7.58 4.02 10.56
CA MET A 267 -6.87 2.80 10.97
C MET A 267 -5.38 2.85 10.59
N ASN A 268 -5.06 3.33 9.39
CA ASN A 268 -3.66 3.50 8.94
C ASN A 268 -2.88 4.47 9.85
N GLN A 269 -3.49 5.58 10.28
CA GLN A 269 -2.88 6.51 11.25
C GLN A 269 -2.59 5.86 12.60
N LEU A 270 -3.34 4.81 12.95
CA LEU A 270 -3.16 4.04 14.19
C LEU A 270 -2.18 2.86 14.02
N GLY A 271 -1.58 2.69 12.84
CA GLY A 271 -0.62 1.63 12.53
C GLY A 271 -1.25 0.31 12.07
N TYR A 272 -2.55 0.29 11.76
CA TYR A 272 -3.20 -0.86 11.10
C TYR A 272 -3.13 -0.71 9.58
N THR A 273 -3.07 -1.81 8.86
CA THR A 273 -3.00 -1.83 7.39
C THR A 273 -4.02 -2.80 6.81
N PRO A 274 -5.34 -2.59 7.05
CA PRO A 274 -6.36 -3.50 6.53
C PRO A 274 -6.41 -3.43 4.99
N ASP A 275 -6.61 -4.58 4.36
CA ASP A 275 -6.95 -4.65 2.94
C ASP A 275 -8.44 -4.30 2.74
N PRO A 276 -8.78 -3.18 2.10
CA PRO A 276 -10.17 -2.78 1.90
C PRO A 276 -10.82 -3.45 0.70
N SER A 277 -10.07 -4.13 -0.18
CA SER A 277 -10.52 -4.53 -1.51
C SER A 277 -11.78 -5.40 -1.52
N PRO A 278 -11.99 -6.39 -0.61
CA PRO A 278 -13.25 -7.12 -0.54
C PRO A 278 -14.45 -6.22 -0.19
N ALA A 279 -14.24 -5.27 0.74
CA ALA A 279 -15.28 -4.34 1.17
C ALA A 279 -15.56 -3.27 0.09
N VAL A 280 -14.56 -2.85 -0.68
CA VAL A 280 -14.75 -1.96 -1.83
C VAL A 280 -15.67 -2.63 -2.85
N LEU A 281 -15.40 -3.89 -3.24
CA LEU A 281 -16.29 -4.64 -4.15
C LEU A 281 -17.70 -4.80 -3.56
N TYR A 282 -17.82 -5.05 -2.27
CA TYR A 282 -19.11 -5.14 -1.59
C TYR A 282 -19.93 -3.86 -1.77
N PHE A 283 -19.37 -2.68 -1.51
CA PHE A 283 -20.08 -1.41 -1.64
C PHE A 283 -20.28 -0.98 -3.09
N LEU A 284 -19.35 -1.29 -3.99
CA LEU A 284 -19.48 -1.00 -5.43
C LEU A 284 -20.62 -1.80 -6.08
N THR A 285 -20.94 -2.97 -5.54
CA THR A 285 -21.95 -3.89 -6.09
C THR A 285 -23.19 -4.04 -5.22
N ALA A 286 -23.35 -3.18 -4.18
CA ALA A 286 -24.30 -3.33 -3.09
C ALA A 286 -25.78 -3.48 -3.52
N ARG A 287 -26.12 -2.97 -4.70
CA ARG A 287 -27.50 -3.02 -5.25
C ARG A 287 -27.59 -3.77 -6.56
N LEU A 288 -26.56 -4.55 -6.92
CA LEU A 288 -26.63 -5.50 -8.02
C LEU A 288 -27.38 -6.75 -7.61
N GLY A 289 -27.93 -7.48 -8.56
CA GLY A 289 -28.55 -8.79 -8.32
C GLY A 289 -27.50 -9.86 -8.01
N ASP A 290 -27.90 -10.88 -7.24
CA ASP A 290 -27.01 -11.98 -6.87
C ASP A 290 -26.39 -12.69 -8.08
N LYS A 291 -27.14 -12.81 -9.17
CA LYS A 291 -26.65 -13.39 -10.43
C LYS A 291 -25.50 -12.55 -11.01
N ASP A 292 -25.66 -11.23 -11.09
CA ASP A 292 -24.62 -10.34 -11.61
C ASP A 292 -23.35 -10.42 -10.77
N ILE A 293 -23.49 -10.40 -9.44
CA ILE A 293 -22.37 -10.55 -8.50
C ILE A 293 -21.69 -11.92 -8.67
N ALA A 294 -22.46 -13.00 -8.84
CA ALA A 294 -21.93 -14.34 -9.06
C ALA A 294 -21.17 -14.45 -10.39
N ASP A 295 -21.69 -13.82 -11.44
CA ASP A 295 -21.03 -13.80 -12.74
C ASP A 295 -19.74 -12.96 -12.71
N MET A 296 -19.73 -11.78 -12.08
CA MET A 296 -18.51 -10.98 -11.85
C MET A 296 -17.44 -11.76 -11.08
N ARG A 297 -17.82 -12.50 -10.01
CA ARG A 297 -16.91 -13.34 -9.22
C ARG A 297 -16.24 -14.44 -10.02
N LYS A 298 -16.90 -14.99 -11.05
CA LYS A 298 -16.32 -16.01 -11.94
C LYS A 298 -15.20 -15.45 -12.80
N LEU A 299 -15.33 -14.20 -13.23
CA LEU A 299 -14.40 -13.52 -14.13
C LEU A 299 -13.10 -13.10 -13.44
N ILE A 300 -13.15 -12.73 -12.15
CA ILE A 300 -11.98 -12.25 -11.40
C ILE A 300 -10.93 -13.37 -11.27
N PRO A 301 -9.68 -13.13 -11.69
CA PRO A 301 -8.63 -14.14 -11.66
C PRO A 301 -8.16 -14.48 -10.24
N ARG A 302 -8.08 -13.51 -9.32
CA ARG A 302 -7.63 -13.70 -7.94
C ARG A 302 -8.71 -14.37 -7.08
N LYS A 303 -8.56 -15.67 -6.84
CA LYS A 303 -9.54 -16.47 -6.09
C LYS A 303 -9.55 -16.16 -4.60
N ASP A 304 -8.43 -15.71 -4.04
CA ASP A 304 -8.31 -15.20 -2.68
C ASP A 304 -9.20 -13.97 -2.43
N LEU A 305 -9.16 -12.99 -3.34
CA LEU A 305 -10.05 -11.82 -3.29
C LEU A 305 -11.52 -12.21 -3.43
N VAL A 306 -11.82 -13.12 -4.37
CA VAL A 306 -13.19 -13.60 -4.59
C VAL A 306 -13.74 -14.30 -3.35
N ALA A 307 -12.95 -15.17 -2.69
CA ALA A 307 -13.32 -15.83 -1.45
C ALA A 307 -13.53 -14.82 -0.32
N ALA A 308 -12.59 -13.89 -0.13
CA ALA A 308 -12.69 -12.84 0.87
C ALA A 308 -13.94 -11.96 0.67
N TRP A 309 -14.26 -11.59 -0.58
CA TRP A 309 -15.46 -10.83 -0.90
C TRP A 309 -16.74 -11.63 -0.66
N LYS A 310 -16.75 -12.93 -1.03
CA LYS A 310 -17.90 -13.81 -0.85
C LYS A 310 -18.25 -13.98 0.63
N ASP A 311 -17.24 -14.25 1.45
CA ASP A 311 -17.41 -14.62 2.85
C ASP A 311 -17.42 -13.40 3.80
N LEU A 312 -17.31 -12.17 3.25
CA LEU A 312 -17.15 -10.93 4.01
C LEU A 312 -18.28 -10.69 5.02
N GLU A 313 -19.54 -10.78 4.57
CA GLU A 313 -20.69 -10.52 5.44
C GLU A 313 -20.86 -11.58 6.52
N ASP A 314 -20.65 -12.85 6.19
CA ASP A 314 -20.86 -13.93 7.14
C ASP A 314 -19.77 -13.94 8.21
N ASN A 315 -18.52 -13.71 7.83
CA ASN A 315 -17.41 -13.50 8.76
C ASN A 315 -17.64 -12.27 9.66
N ALA A 316 -18.18 -11.18 9.11
CA ALA A 316 -18.52 -9.99 9.87
C ALA A 316 -19.66 -10.24 10.85
N LYS A 317 -20.70 -10.97 10.45
CA LYS A 317 -21.82 -11.39 11.33
C LYS A 317 -21.33 -12.27 12.48
N ASP A 318 -20.41 -13.22 12.18
CA ASP A 318 -19.81 -14.06 13.22
C ASP A 318 -19.00 -13.25 14.24
N LEU A 319 -18.13 -12.35 13.76
CA LEU A 319 -17.36 -11.45 14.64
C LEU A 319 -18.31 -10.56 15.47
N ALA A 320 -19.38 -10.03 14.89
CA ALA A 320 -20.38 -9.24 15.61
C ALA A 320 -21.07 -10.05 16.71
N LYS A 321 -21.44 -11.32 16.43
CA LYS A 321 -22.00 -12.27 17.41
C LYS A 321 -21.03 -12.55 18.55
N ARG A 322 -19.75 -12.78 18.26
CA ARG A 322 -18.70 -12.98 19.26
C ARG A 322 -18.50 -11.72 20.12
N LEU A 323 -18.53 -10.54 19.50
CA LEU A 323 -18.45 -9.25 20.21
C LEU A 323 -19.63 -9.00 21.16
N THR A 324 -20.81 -9.52 20.86
CA THR A 324 -21.98 -9.41 21.76
C THR A 324 -22.09 -10.56 22.76
N GLY A 325 -21.32 -11.62 22.57
CA GLY A 325 -21.32 -12.82 23.37
C GLY A 325 -20.44 -12.76 24.64
N LYS A 326 -20.36 -13.90 25.32
CA LYS A 326 -19.54 -14.09 26.54
C LYS A 326 -18.03 -13.91 26.29
N GLU A 327 -17.55 -14.13 25.06
CA GLU A 327 -16.15 -13.97 24.68
C GLU A 327 -15.68 -12.53 24.84
N ALA A 328 -16.56 -11.55 24.65
CA ALA A 328 -16.28 -10.14 24.76
C ALA A 328 -17.00 -9.48 25.95
N ALA A 329 -17.21 -10.22 27.05
CA ALA A 329 -17.95 -9.75 28.23
C ALA A 329 -17.23 -8.61 28.97
N THR A 330 -15.89 -8.56 28.91
CA THR A 330 -15.09 -7.53 29.56
C THR A 330 -14.28 -6.73 28.52
N PRO A 331 -13.83 -5.51 28.86
CA PRO A 331 -12.98 -4.71 27.97
C PRO A 331 -11.71 -5.44 27.54
N SER A 332 -11.02 -6.14 28.43
CA SER A 332 -9.82 -6.92 28.14
C SER A 332 -10.07 -8.05 27.15
N ARG A 333 -11.16 -8.80 27.34
CA ARG A 333 -11.58 -9.87 26.42
C ARG A 333 -11.96 -9.30 25.05
N THR A 334 -12.68 -8.18 25.03
CA THR A 334 -13.01 -7.51 23.78
C THR A 334 -11.77 -7.02 23.05
N TRP A 335 -10.81 -6.43 23.79
CA TRP A 335 -9.52 -6.02 23.23
C TRP A 335 -8.79 -7.19 22.57
N LYS A 336 -8.67 -8.30 23.29
CA LYS A 336 -8.03 -9.52 22.78
C LYS A 336 -8.69 -9.99 21.49
N LEU A 337 -10.03 -10.13 21.51
CA LEU A 337 -10.82 -10.58 20.36
C LEU A 337 -10.61 -9.69 19.14
N LEU A 338 -10.62 -8.36 19.29
CA LEU A 338 -10.43 -7.41 18.19
C LEU A 338 -8.97 -7.37 17.71
N SER A 339 -8.00 -7.58 18.61
CA SER A 339 -6.56 -7.64 18.25
C SER A 339 -6.20 -8.90 17.47
N GLU A 340 -6.88 -10.01 17.72
CA GLU A 340 -6.70 -11.28 17.04
C GLU A 340 -7.56 -11.39 15.75
N ALA A 341 -8.58 -10.54 15.62
CA ALA A 341 -9.43 -10.53 14.45
C ALA A 341 -8.69 -9.99 13.21
N ARG A 342 -9.08 -10.49 12.04
CA ARG A 342 -8.59 -9.94 10.78
C ARG A 342 -8.96 -8.47 10.66
N GLN A 343 -7.99 -7.63 10.36
CA GLN A 343 -8.16 -6.18 10.32
C GLN A 343 -9.23 -5.73 9.33
N GLU A 344 -9.39 -6.45 8.22
CA GLU A 344 -10.42 -6.20 7.20
C GLU A 344 -11.83 -6.38 7.75
N MET A 345 -12.02 -7.38 8.64
CA MET A 345 -13.31 -7.61 9.30
C MET A 345 -13.65 -6.50 10.28
N VAL A 346 -12.65 -6.02 11.03
CA VAL A 346 -12.83 -4.90 11.96
C VAL A 346 -13.15 -3.62 11.19
N LEU A 347 -12.45 -3.37 10.06
CA LEU A 347 -12.72 -2.26 9.13
C LEU A 347 -14.16 -2.32 8.61
N PHE A 348 -14.57 -3.49 8.10
CA PHE A 348 -15.91 -3.65 7.53
C PHE A 348 -17.01 -3.50 8.58
N LEU A 349 -16.83 -4.07 9.78
CA LEU A 349 -17.78 -3.94 10.89
C LEU A 349 -17.90 -2.51 11.40
N GLU A 350 -16.82 -1.73 11.49
CA GLU A 350 -16.89 -0.33 11.90
C GLU A 350 -17.83 0.48 10.98
N VAL A 351 -17.89 0.13 9.70
CA VAL A 351 -18.75 0.78 8.71
C VAL A 351 -20.17 0.24 8.70
N THR A 352 -20.35 -1.07 8.92
CA THR A 352 -21.63 -1.77 8.67
C THR A 352 -22.39 -2.17 9.93
N ALA A 353 -21.79 -2.06 11.13
CA ALA A 353 -22.41 -2.51 12.36
C ALA A 353 -23.68 -1.74 12.69
N LYS A 354 -24.82 -2.39 12.62
CA LYS A 354 -26.14 -1.84 13.03
C LYS A 354 -26.34 -1.86 14.55
N GLN A 355 -25.65 -2.77 15.23
CA GLN A 355 -25.77 -2.93 16.69
C GLN A 355 -24.89 -1.93 17.40
N GLN A 356 -25.51 -1.04 18.17
CA GLN A 356 -24.81 0.00 18.92
C GLN A 356 -23.72 -0.57 19.86
N ALA A 357 -23.96 -1.74 20.46
CA ALA A 357 -22.99 -2.39 21.33
C ALA A 357 -21.70 -2.79 20.60
N VAL A 358 -21.80 -3.28 19.34
CA VAL A 358 -20.65 -3.63 18.51
C VAL A 358 -19.89 -2.36 18.11
N ALA A 359 -20.59 -1.37 17.56
CA ALA A 359 -19.99 -0.10 17.16
C ALA A 359 -19.27 0.59 18.34
N GLN A 360 -19.88 0.60 19.55
CA GLN A 360 -19.24 1.18 20.72
C GLN A 360 -17.98 0.43 21.16
N LYS A 361 -17.95 -0.91 21.06
CA LYS A 361 -16.75 -1.70 21.37
C LYS A 361 -15.61 -1.42 20.42
N ILE A 362 -15.88 -1.34 19.11
CA ILE A 362 -14.87 -1.02 18.09
C ILE A 362 -14.36 0.43 18.29
N LYS A 363 -15.26 1.38 18.54
CA LYS A 363 -14.89 2.76 18.86
C LYS A 363 -14.01 2.86 20.12
N ASN A 364 -14.33 2.10 21.16
CA ASN A 364 -13.49 2.05 22.35
C ASN A 364 -12.13 1.42 22.07
N PHE A 365 -12.05 0.39 21.22
CA PHE A 365 -10.81 -0.26 20.81
C PHE A 365 -9.86 0.72 20.11
N PHE A 366 -10.34 1.49 19.14
CA PHE A 366 -9.51 2.45 18.43
C PHE A 366 -9.22 3.75 19.21
N GLY A 367 -10.03 4.07 20.21
CA GLY A 367 -9.93 5.31 20.98
C GLY A 367 -9.59 5.08 22.46
N LYS A 368 -10.64 5.01 23.30
CA LYS A 368 -10.53 5.01 24.76
C LYS A 368 -9.57 3.98 25.33
N TRP A 369 -9.59 2.75 24.79
CA TRP A 369 -8.76 1.66 25.34
C TRP A 369 -7.29 1.79 24.94
N ARG A 370 -6.97 2.38 23.81
CA ARG A 370 -5.56 2.67 23.46
C ARG A 370 -4.92 3.68 24.40
N GLN A 371 -5.70 4.65 24.89
CA GLN A 371 -5.20 5.63 25.86
C GLN A 371 -4.84 4.98 27.19
N VAL A 372 -5.41 3.81 27.53
CA VAL A 372 -5.05 3.07 28.74
C VAL A 372 -3.60 2.56 28.66
N GLN A 373 -3.05 2.30 27.48
CA GLN A 373 -1.63 1.93 27.33
C GLN A 373 -0.68 3.01 27.84
N GLN A 374 -1.07 4.28 27.75
CA GLN A 374 -0.29 5.41 28.27
C GLN A 374 -0.35 5.52 29.80
N LYS A 375 -1.26 4.77 30.44
CA LYS A 375 -1.46 4.74 31.90
C LYS A 375 -0.77 3.55 32.56
N LEU A 376 0.11 2.85 31.84
CA LEU A 376 0.92 1.80 32.45
C LEU A 376 1.72 2.37 33.63
N PRO A 377 1.75 1.68 34.78
CA PRO A 377 2.43 2.14 36.00
C PRO A 377 3.95 1.95 35.90
N LEU A 378 4.57 2.68 34.98
CA LEU A 378 6.01 2.55 34.68
C LEU A 378 6.90 2.87 35.88
N LEU A 379 6.46 3.77 36.78
CA LEU A 379 7.18 4.11 38.00
C LEU A 379 7.22 2.91 38.94
N GLU A 380 6.08 2.29 39.23
CA GLU A 380 5.98 1.12 40.09
C GLU A 380 6.69 -0.11 39.50
N MET A 381 6.62 -0.28 38.18
CA MET A 381 7.36 -1.32 37.47
C MET A 381 8.87 -1.10 37.61
N THR A 382 9.36 0.13 37.46
CA THR A 382 10.79 0.47 37.63
C THR A 382 11.25 0.32 39.08
N GLU A 383 10.45 0.74 40.07
CA GLU A 383 10.70 0.53 41.49
C GLU A 383 10.94 -0.97 41.81
N LEU A 384 10.21 -1.84 41.16
CA LEU A 384 10.33 -3.30 41.30
C LEU A 384 11.33 -3.92 40.29
N ARG A 385 12.11 -3.11 39.59
CA ARG A 385 13.12 -3.53 38.59
C ARG A 385 12.52 -4.31 37.40
N ILE A 386 11.26 -4.15 37.13
CA ILE A 386 10.59 -4.67 35.94
C ILE A 386 10.85 -3.65 34.83
N THR A 387 11.87 -3.90 34.00
CA THR A 387 12.35 -2.97 32.98
C THR A 387 12.27 -3.60 31.58
N PRO A 388 12.27 -2.80 30.50
CA PRO A 388 12.23 -3.31 29.14
C PRO A 388 13.33 -4.29 28.73
N GLN A 389 14.43 -4.35 29.53
CA GLN A 389 15.51 -5.30 29.32
C GLN A 389 15.18 -6.72 29.78
N MET A 390 14.14 -6.90 30.59
CA MET A 390 13.69 -8.22 31.02
C MET A 390 12.96 -8.95 29.90
N PRO A 391 13.26 -10.23 29.64
CA PRO A 391 12.54 -11.03 28.66
C PRO A 391 11.02 -11.11 28.90
N GLU A 392 10.61 -11.10 30.18
CA GLU A 392 9.22 -11.19 30.60
C GLU A 392 8.46 -9.84 30.55
N TYR A 393 9.17 -8.72 30.36
CA TYR A 393 8.58 -7.39 30.39
C TYR A 393 7.38 -7.22 29.44
N PRO A 394 7.43 -7.67 28.16
CA PRO A 394 6.30 -7.51 27.26
C PRO A 394 5.03 -8.23 27.78
N LYS A 395 5.19 -9.40 28.37
CA LYS A 395 4.08 -10.16 28.96
C LYS A 395 3.52 -9.46 30.19
N ILE A 396 4.38 -9.02 31.10
CA ILE A 396 3.96 -8.32 32.32
C ILE A 396 3.23 -7.02 31.97
N ALA A 397 3.78 -6.22 31.05
CA ALA A 397 3.16 -4.98 30.59
C ALA A 397 1.79 -5.24 29.93
N HIS A 398 1.66 -6.33 29.16
CA HIS A 398 0.39 -6.76 28.57
C HIS A 398 -0.63 -7.15 29.65
N ASP A 399 -0.24 -7.96 30.63
CA ASP A 399 -1.13 -8.43 31.69
C ASP A 399 -1.61 -7.24 32.56
N VAL A 400 -0.71 -6.30 32.91
CA VAL A 400 -1.08 -5.05 33.58
C VAL A 400 -2.06 -4.24 32.75
N PHE A 401 -1.80 -4.08 31.46
CA PHE A 401 -2.73 -3.37 30.56
C PHE A 401 -4.11 -4.01 30.55
N MET A 402 -4.20 -5.32 30.46
CA MET A 402 -5.49 -6.05 30.46
C MET A 402 -6.27 -5.84 31.78
N LEU A 403 -5.57 -5.80 32.91
CA LEU A 403 -6.19 -5.53 34.21
C LEU A 403 -6.64 -4.08 34.36
N LEU A 404 -5.87 -3.12 33.80
CA LEU A 404 -6.26 -1.72 33.74
C LEU A 404 -7.50 -1.50 32.86
N LEU A 405 -7.60 -2.21 31.74
CA LEU A 405 -8.78 -2.18 30.86
C LEU A 405 -10.05 -2.63 31.61
N ASP A 406 -9.95 -3.69 32.41
CA ASP A 406 -11.06 -4.20 33.21
C ASP A 406 -11.33 -3.41 34.49
N GLY A 407 -10.52 -2.37 34.76
CA GLY A 407 -10.67 -1.59 35.98
C GLY A 407 -10.36 -2.39 37.25
N LYS A 408 -9.39 -3.31 37.20
CA LYS A 408 -8.98 -4.14 38.37
C LYS A 408 -7.76 -3.59 39.10
N LEU A 409 -7.13 -2.55 38.55
CA LEU A 409 -5.98 -1.88 39.14
C LEU A 409 -6.29 -0.40 39.23
N HIS A 410 -6.80 0.04 40.39
CA HIS A 410 -7.19 1.44 40.62
C HIS A 410 -6.20 2.19 41.51
N SER A 411 -5.54 1.48 42.42
CA SER A 411 -4.66 2.07 43.41
C SER A 411 -3.23 1.57 43.27
N ARG A 412 -2.29 2.41 43.72
CA ARG A 412 -0.87 2.00 43.80
C ARG A 412 -0.65 0.72 44.59
N THR A 413 -1.46 0.52 45.65
CA THR A 413 -1.38 -0.69 46.48
C THR A 413 -1.75 -1.94 45.71
N GLU A 414 -2.80 -1.88 44.91
CA GLU A 414 -3.23 -3.02 44.04
C GLU A 414 -2.19 -3.30 42.94
N ILE A 415 -1.66 -2.26 42.33
CA ILE A 415 -0.60 -2.36 41.33
C ILE A 415 0.64 -3.04 41.89
N LEU A 416 1.13 -2.56 43.05
CA LEU A 416 2.29 -3.17 43.72
C LEU A 416 2.02 -4.61 44.18
N LYS A 417 0.81 -4.90 44.67
CA LYS A 417 0.41 -6.26 45.03
C LYS A 417 0.48 -7.22 43.85
N PHE A 418 0.06 -6.77 42.67
CA PHE A 418 0.11 -7.58 41.44
C PHE A 418 1.56 -7.74 40.91
N LEU A 419 2.36 -6.66 40.93
CA LEU A 419 3.70 -6.65 40.34
C LEU A 419 4.78 -7.31 41.23
N LYS A 420 4.66 -7.27 42.57
CA LYS A 420 5.66 -7.83 43.48
C LYS A 420 6.05 -9.29 43.18
N PRO A 421 5.10 -10.22 42.93
CA PRO A 421 5.44 -11.61 42.62
C PRO A 421 6.20 -11.78 41.28
N LEU A 422 6.09 -10.79 40.38
CA LEU A 422 6.68 -10.79 39.04
C LEU A 422 8.03 -10.07 38.98
N ALA A 423 8.43 -9.47 40.11
CA ALA A 423 9.70 -8.76 40.21
C ALA A 423 10.90 -9.74 40.22
N PRO A 424 12.01 -9.41 39.56
CA PRO A 424 13.22 -10.22 39.62
C PRO A 424 13.77 -10.26 41.05
N PRO A 425 14.48 -11.34 41.44
CA PRO A 425 15.09 -11.46 42.79
C PRO A 425 16.00 -10.26 43.08
N PRO A 426 16.11 -9.81 44.35
CA PRO A 426 17.02 -8.75 44.72
C PRO A 426 18.46 -9.11 44.31
N PRO A 427 19.27 -8.14 43.87
CA PRO A 427 20.68 -8.40 43.61
C PRO A 427 21.33 -8.94 44.89
N PRO A 428 22.29 -9.86 44.77
CA PRO A 428 23.04 -10.35 45.93
C PRO A 428 23.64 -9.15 46.68
N PRO A 429 23.65 -9.17 48.02
CA PRO A 429 24.25 -8.10 48.80
C PRO A 429 25.70 -7.88 48.35
N PRO A 430 26.17 -6.64 48.29
CA PRO A 430 27.56 -6.37 47.92
C PRO A 430 28.49 -7.15 48.83
N PRO A 431 29.57 -7.72 48.34
CA PRO A 431 30.52 -8.46 49.16
C PRO A 431 30.98 -7.56 50.31
N PRO A 432 31.08 -8.09 51.55
CA PRO A 432 31.52 -7.29 52.70
C PRO A 432 32.89 -6.68 52.39
N PRO A 433 33.13 -5.40 52.79
CA PRO A 433 34.39 -4.76 52.52
C PRO A 433 35.54 -5.61 53.14
N PRO A 434 36.69 -5.76 52.45
CA PRO A 434 37.75 -6.57 52.90
C PRO A 434 38.17 -6.07 54.29
N LYS A 435 38.11 -6.95 55.30
CA LYS A 435 38.62 -6.66 56.68
C LYS A 435 40.05 -6.17 56.55
N ARG A 436 40.33 -4.92 56.91
CA ARG A 436 41.67 -4.38 57.02
C ARG A 436 42.41 -5.24 58.03
N GLY A 437 43.24 -6.15 57.54
CA GLY A 437 44.20 -6.91 58.39
C GLY A 437 45.16 -5.97 59.08
N ARG A 438 45.26 -6.08 60.43
CA ARG A 438 46.23 -5.46 61.23
C ARG A 438 47.62 -5.98 60.80
N ALA A 439 48.32 -5.23 59.92
CA ALA A 439 49.70 -5.54 59.59
C ALA A 439 50.60 -5.18 60.82
N ALA A 440 51.26 -6.17 61.26
CA ALA A 440 52.22 -6.10 62.34
C ALA A 440 53.40 -5.15 62.05
N LYS A 441 53.76 -4.39 63.10
CA LYS A 441 54.93 -3.53 63.22
C LYS A 441 56.15 -4.41 63.37
N ALA A 442 57.07 -4.44 62.40
CA ALA A 442 58.41 -4.90 62.65
C ALA A 442 59.42 -4.31 61.66
N ALA A 443 60.45 -3.73 62.26
CA ALA A 443 61.85 -3.53 61.89
C ALA A 443 62.18 -2.37 60.92
N ALA A 444 62.77 -1.37 61.59
CA ALA A 444 63.68 -0.36 61.03
C ALA A 444 65.02 -0.98 60.63
N GLY A 445 65.66 -0.43 59.61
CA GLY A 445 67.05 -0.73 59.29
C GLY A 445 67.49 -0.14 57.95
N ALA A 446 68.03 1.07 58.03
CA ALA A 446 69.17 1.68 57.34
C ALA A 446 69.45 1.34 55.82
N ALA A 447 69.49 2.35 54.99
CA ALA A 447 70.66 2.97 54.36
C ALA A 447 70.30 3.87 53.19
N HIS A 448 70.68 5.13 53.25
CA HIS A 448 70.84 6.12 52.16
C HIS A 448 72.24 5.94 51.52
N PRO A 449 72.63 6.72 50.48
CA PRO A 449 71.97 7.37 49.38
C PRO A 449 72.73 7.19 48.04
N ALA A 450 72.16 7.59 46.93
CA ALA A 450 72.89 8.27 45.85
C ALA A 450 71.98 9.03 44.89
N ALA A 451 72.29 10.30 44.82
CA ALA A 451 71.69 11.25 43.86
C ALA A 451 72.24 11.03 42.45
N VAL A 452 71.52 11.47 41.45
CA VAL A 452 72.04 12.29 40.31
C VAL A 452 70.88 12.79 39.44
N VAL A 453 70.67 14.11 39.48
CA VAL A 453 70.43 15.10 38.40
C VAL A 453 69.22 14.97 37.43
N ALA A 454 68.41 16.00 37.60
CA ALA A 454 67.45 16.47 36.55
C ALA A 454 68.21 17.20 35.38
N PRO A 455 67.57 17.42 34.23
CA PRO A 455 67.14 18.80 34.05
C PRO A 455 65.72 18.96 33.51
N ALA A 456 65.26 20.17 33.74
CA ALA A 456 63.92 20.75 33.40
C ALA A 456 63.70 20.99 31.93
N MET A 457 62.46 21.06 31.52
CA MET A 457 61.72 22.19 30.93
C MET A 457 60.51 21.69 30.17
N GLY A 458 59.41 22.41 30.33
CA GLY A 458 58.37 22.45 29.33
C GLY A 458 56.92 22.46 29.88
N LYS A 459 56.51 23.57 30.45
CA LYS A 459 55.06 23.87 30.70
C LYS A 459 54.28 23.86 29.41
N LYS A 460 53.24 23.03 29.32
CA LYS A 460 52.03 23.43 28.59
C LYS A 460 50.78 22.85 29.29
N LYS A 461 49.97 23.77 29.74
CA LYS A 461 48.61 23.54 30.24
C LYS A 461 47.75 23.01 29.11
N SER A 462 47.05 21.89 29.25
CA SER A 462 45.85 21.60 28.50
C SER A 462 44.71 21.29 29.48
N LYS A 463 43.72 22.12 29.40
CA LYS A 463 42.46 22.05 30.15
C LYS A 463 41.71 20.78 29.75
N GLY A 464 41.20 20.05 30.73
CA GLY A 464 40.24 18.99 30.56
C GLY A 464 38.94 19.53 29.96
N ALA A 465 38.43 18.86 28.94
CA ALA A 465 37.12 19.07 28.41
C ALA A 465 36.17 18.00 28.99
N PRO A 466 34.94 18.37 29.35
CA PRO A 466 33.95 17.43 29.85
C PRO A 466 33.28 16.66 28.72
N VAL A 467 32.98 15.40 29.02
CA VAL A 467 32.19 14.51 28.16
C VAL A 467 30.77 15.07 28.01
N SER A 468 30.34 15.33 26.77
CA SER A 468 29.00 15.72 26.44
C SER A 468 28.07 14.50 26.31
N PRO A 469 26.80 14.59 26.75
CA PRO A 469 25.81 13.55 26.53
C PRO A 469 25.20 13.61 25.15
N LEU A 470 24.76 12.46 24.64
CA LEU A 470 24.07 12.24 23.37
C LEU A 470 22.80 13.11 23.21
N PRO A 471 22.51 13.61 22.00
CA PRO A 471 21.35 14.47 21.78
C PRO A 471 20.06 13.69 21.63
N GLN A 472 19.03 14.13 22.36
CA GLN A 472 17.63 13.84 22.13
C GLN A 472 17.12 14.65 20.92
N PRO A 473 16.20 14.15 20.09
CA PRO A 473 15.60 14.95 19.03
C PRO A 473 14.51 15.86 19.61
N ALA A 474 14.79 17.16 19.64
CA ALA A 474 13.79 18.19 19.89
C ALA A 474 13.10 18.58 18.59
N VAL A 475 11.80 18.30 18.52
CA VAL A 475 10.90 18.89 17.52
C VAL A 475 10.62 20.33 17.93
N LYS A 476 11.12 21.31 17.18
CA LYS A 476 10.59 22.66 17.16
C LYS A 476 10.05 22.95 15.77
N ALA A 477 8.74 23.11 15.71
CA ALA A 477 8.05 23.68 14.56
C ALA A 477 8.38 25.18 14.49
N GLU A 478 9.03 25.59 13.42
CA GLU A 478 9.17 26.98 13.04
C GLU A 478 8.23 27.26 11.87
N VAL A 479 7.21 28.09 12.16
CA VAL A 479 6.23 28.54 11.18
C VAL A 479 6.91 29.60 10.33
N ALA A 480 7.32 29.25 9.11
CA ALA A 480 7.75 30.20 8.10
C ALA A 480 6.51 30.82 7.44
N LYS A 481 6.35 32.15 7.56
CA LYS A 481 5.35 32.96 6.88
C LYS A 481 5.58 32.87 5.36
N ALA A 482 4.51 32.60 4.64
CA ALA A 482 4.47 32.70 3.18
C ALA A 482 4.59 34.18 2.74
N PRO A 483 5.27 34.47 1.61
CA PRO A 483 5.30 35.80 1.03
C PRO A 483 4.00 36.11 0.29
N ASP A 484 3.56 37.39 0.40
CA ASP A 484 2.37 37.96 -0.23
C ASP A 484 2.44 37.86 -1.78
N PRO A 485 1.27 37.68 -2.44
CA PRO A 485 1.23 37.66 -3.90
C PRO A 485 1.37 39.07 -4.49
N PRO A 486 1.99 39.24 -5.67
CA PRO A 486 2.16 40.55 -6.30
C PRO A 486 0.85 41.09 -6.83
N LYS A 487 0.66 42.39 -6.65
CA LYS A 487 -0.52 43.20 -7.06
C LYS A 487 -0.74 43.10 -8.58
N ALA A 488 -1.97 42.82 -8.95
CA ALA A 488 -2.46 42.81 -10.32
C ALA A 488 -2.33 44.17 -11.00
N ALA A 489 -1.68 44.20 -12.17
CA ALA A 489 -1.71 45.32 -13.08
C ALA A 489 -3.06 45.32 -13.84
N LYS A 490 -3.69 46.49 -13.86
CA LYS A 490 -4.91 46.78 -14.62
C LYS A 490 -4.62 46.73 -16.11
N HIS A 491 -5.23 45.80 -16.84
CA HIS A 491 -5.34 45.92 -18.30
C HIS A 491 -6.78 46.20 -18.67
N THR A 492 -6.90 47.27 -19.43
CA THR A 492 -8.11 47.87 -19.99
C THR A 492 -8.73 46.95 -21.07
N SER A 493 -10.05 46.79 -21.00
CA SER A 493 -10.86 46.08 -21.98
C SER A 493 -10.98 46.84 -23.31
N PRO A 494 -10.96 46.18 -24.48
CA PRO A 494 -11.46 46.78 -25.71
C PRO A 494 -12.96 46.48 -25.92
N LYS A 495 -13.62 47.50 -26.49
CA LYS A 495 -15.05 47.65 -26.75
C LYS A 495 -15.64 46.54 -27.66
N LYS A 496 -16.90 46.16 -27.34
CA LYS A 496 -17.84 45.43 -28.16
C LYS A 496 -18.11 46.13 -29.48
N ALA A 497 -17.99 45.42 -30.60
CA ALA A 497 -18.61 45.78 -31.88
C ALA A 497 -19.90 44.98 -32.04
N ALA A 498 -20.97 45.66 -32.50
CA ALA A 498 -22.31 45.14 -32.67
C ALA A 498 -22.46 44.38 -34.03
N PRO A 499 -23.44 43.48 -34.17
CA PRO A 499 -23.61 42.68 -35.38
C PRO A 499 -24.44 43.41 -36.46
N GLU A 500 -23.95 43.37 -37.69
CA GLU A 500 -24.68 43.78 -38.87
C GLU A 500 -25.74 42.73 -39.28
N LYS A 501 -26.96 43.21 -39.48
CA LYS A 501 -28.06 42.50 -40.10
C LYS A 501 -27.82 42.39 -41.61
N ARG A 502 -27.94 41.20 -42.18
CA ARG A 502 -28.27 41.04 -43.61
C ARG A 502 -29.48 40.15 -43.82
N THR A 503 -30.33 40.74 -44.65
CA THR A 503 -31.69 40.45 -44.99
C THR A 503 -31.90 39.17 -45.82
N ALA A 504 -33.12 38.65 -45.66
CA ALA A 504 -33.70 37.54 -46.38
C ALA A 504 -33.98 37.84 -47.88
N SER A 505 -33.83 36.84 -48.72
CA SER A 505 -34.78 36.65 -49.83
C SER A 505 -34.62 35.23 -50.44
N GLY A 506 -35.70 34.56 -50.67
CA GLY A 506 -35.99 33.83 -51.86
C GLY A 506 -36.60 32.41 -51.67
N LYS A 507 -37.92 32.36 -51.62
CA LYS A 507 -38.72 31.14 -51.81
C LYS A 507 -38.42 30.45 -53.14
N LYS A 508 -38.39 29.08 -53.13
CA LYS A 508 -39.19 28.36 -54.16
C LYS A 508 -39.51 26.92 -53.71
N LYS A 509 -40.81 26.64 -53.74
CA LYS A 509 -41.47 25.33 -53.65
C LYS A 509 -41.20 24.49 -54.89
N ALA A 510 -41.02 23.18 -54.75
CA ALA A 510 -41.48 22.23 -55.75
C ALA A 510 -41.98 20.95 -55.07
N LYS A 511 -43.22 20.58 -55.48
CA LYS A 511 -43.99 19.41 -55.04
C LYS A 511 -43.62 18.14 -55.84
N GLY A 512 -43.80 16.99 -55.15
CA GLY A 512 -44.41 15.81 -55.82
C GLY A 512 -43.38 14.75 -56.24
N LYS A 513 -43.47 13.48 -55.88
CA LYS A 513 -44.52 12.51 -56.17
C LYS A 513 -44.26 11.19 -55.46
N LYS A 514 -45.30 10.61 -54.93
CA LYS A 514 -45.40 9.19 -54.56
C LYS A 514 -45.24 8.28 -55.82
N ALA A 515 -44.53 7.18 -55.66
CA ALA A 515 -44.84 5.97 -56.40
C ALA A 515 -44.64 4.74 -55.54
N LYS A 516 -45.67 3.88 -55.53
CA LYS A 516 -45.83 2.58 -54.88
C LYS A 516 -45.30 1.46 -55.79
N ARG A 517 -45.05 0.29 -55.21
CA ARG A 517 -44.95 -1.07 -55.80
C ARG A 517 -43.52 -1.41 -56.32
N ARG A 518 -42.98 -2.56 -55.98
CA ARG A 518 -43.47 -3.93 -55.63
C ARG A 518 -42.60 -4.54 -54.53
#